data_abf27b4a3cc5e8a27456dc579dd93b09
#
_entry.id   abf27b4a3cc5e8a27456dc579dd93b09
#
_cell.length_a   1.000
_cell.length_b   1.000
_cell.length_c   1.000
_cell.angle_alpha   90.00
_cell.angle_beta   90.00
_cell.angle_gamma   90.00
#
_symmetry.space_group_name_H-M   'P 1'
#
loop_
_entity.id
_entity.type
_entity.pdbx_description
1 polymer ?
#
loop_
_entity_poly.entity_id
_entity_poly.type
_entity_poly.pdbx_seq_one_letter_code
_entity_poly.pdbx_strand_id
1 'polypeptide(L)'
;MKKPDNRNEISRAQFALSRRQTLTGIASAAVLTALGSGSAVAAKPLKVAAVFATPIEEPWDHQIHVALLQAKEKLGIDYKWSEHVESADFERVLRQYARGGTQLIMGDAFAAEEVTRKVAKQFPKVAFVFGSGGGPADPNFSVFDNWIHEPAYLCGLIAGKMTKTNTVGAVAAMDIPEVARLVNAFYQGAKEANPNIKRKTTFIGSFFDPPKAKEAALAQIAAGVDVIFAERFGVIEAAKEKGILAISNMSDQSELAPDTVITGPVWDMWPTVQAAVKQVKAGAYTASDFGAFSFMAKGGSYLAPFHGWDAKLPADVKKLVADKQATILDGSFRVNVDENTPPSD
;
A
#
# COMPACT_ATOMS: atom_id res chain seq x y z
N MET A 1 63.80 23.28 15.40
CA MET A 1 63.69 24.33 16.43
C MET A 1 62.27 24.34 16.98
N LYS A 2 62.19 23.90 18.24
CA LYS A 2 61.31 24.28 19.37
C LYS A 2 59.90 24.79 19.10
N LYS A 3 58.94 24.01 19.65
CA LYS A 3 57.65 24.49 20.17
C LYS A 3 57.80 25.64 21.16
N PRO A 4 56.73 26.41 21.46
CA PRO A 4 56.20 26.26 22.82
C PRO A 4 54.70 26.04 22.90
N ASP A 5 54.38 25.32 23.93
CA ASP A 5 53.20 25.05 24.69
C ASP A 5 52.63 26.33 25.33
N ASN A 6 51.30 26.48 25.39
CA ASN A 6 50.71 27.40 26.34
C ASN A 6 49.31 26.91 26.79
N ARG A 7 49.36 26.29 27.98
CA ARG A 7 48.17 26.05 28.81
C ARG A 7 47.80 27.37 29.49
N ASN A 8 46.53 27.71 29.49
CA ASN A 8 46.03 28.69 30.44
C ASN A 8 44.82 28.14 31.19
N GLU A 9 45.05 28.07 32.50
CA GLU A 9 44.13 27.76 33.57
C GLU A 9 42.99 28.82 33.61
N ILE A 10 41.75 28.38 33.80
CA ILE A 10 40.66 29.25 34.22
C ILE A 10 40.28 28.89 35.66
N SER A 11 40.52 29.89 36.50
CA SER A 11 40.34 29.99 37.91
C SER A 11 38.92 29.68 38.37
N ARG A 12 38.83 28.90 39.44
CA ARG A 12 37.63 28.66 40.25
C ARG A 12 37.37 29.95 41.09
N ALA A 13 36.27 30.61 40.84
CA ALA A 13 35.74 31.62 41.78
C ALA A 13 34.72 30.93 42.71
N GLN A 14 35.09 30.79 43.98
CA GLN A 14 34.22 30.39 45.05
C GLN A 14 33.40 31.61 45.52
N PHE A 15 32.06 31.54 45.38
CA PHE A 15 31.18 32.50 46.06
C PHE A 15 30.72 31.90 47.39
N ALA A 16 31.22 32.49 48.49
CA ALA A 16 30.76 32.24 49.85
C ALA A 16 29.52 33.11 50.14
N LEU A 17 28.37 32.47 50.35
CA LEU A 17 27.16 33.14 50.80
C LEU A 17 27.15 33.33 52.31
N SER A 18 26.97 34.57 52.77
CA SER A 18 26.95 35.01 54.17
C SER A 18 25.68 34.56 54.90
N ARG A 19 25.83 34.12 56.15
CA ARG A 19 24.82 33.53 57.03
C ARG A 19 23.65 34.48 57.47
N ARG A 20 23.46 35.60 56.81
CA ARG A 20 22.42 36.60 57.23
C ARG A 20 21.21 36.73 56.26
N GLN A 21 21.14 35.89 55.23
CA GLN A 21 20.00 35.96 54.26
C GLN A 21 19.08 34.74 54.24
N THR A 22 19.10 33.92 55.31
CA THR A 22 18.36 32.66 55.41
C THR A 22 17.09 32.73 56.23
N LEU A 23 16.47 33.90 56.43
CA LEU A 23 15.28 33.95 57.30
C LEU A 23 14.08 34.72 56.73
N THR A 24 14.01 35.01 55.44
CA THR A 24 12.82 35.69 54.83
C THR A 24 12.30 34.99 53.54
N GLY A 25 12.62 33.73 53.35
CA GLY A 25 12.24 32.98 52.10
C GLY A 25 11.31 31.79 52.30
N ILE A 26 10.64 31.61 53.46
CA ILE A 26 9.81 30.40 53.72
C ILE A 26 8.33 30.80 53.97
N ALA A 27 7.74 31.60 53.07
CA ALA A 27 6.32 31.92 53.16
C ALA A 27 5.62 32.00 51.80
N SER A 28 6.28 31.64 50.69
CA SER A 28 5.66 31.72 49.34
C SER A 28 5.79 30.47 48.46
N ALA A 29 6.16 29.32 49.01
CA ALA A 29 6.33 28.08 48.26
C ALA A 29 5.25 27.02 48.50
N ALA A 30 4.14 27.33 49.14
CA ALA A 30 3.12 26.34 49.50
C ALA A 30 1.77 26.52 48.77
N VAL A 31 1.68 27.25 47.66
CA VAL A 31 0.41 27.48 46.92
C VAL A 31 0.47 27.02 45.45
N LEU A 32 1.57 26.47 44.95
CA LEU A 32 1.70 26.09 43.53
C LEU A 32 1.76 24.58 43.25
N THR A 33 1.33 23.71 44.14
CA THR A 33 1.28 22.24 43.94
C THR A 33 -0.15 21.65 43.90
N ALA A 34 -1.17 22.48 43.70
CA ALA A 34 -2.57 22.01 43.62
C ALA A 34 -3.23 22.30 42.26
N LEU A 35 -2.47 22.53 41.17
CA LEU A 35 -3.05 22.66 39.85
C LEU A 35 -2.37 21.65 38.90
N GLY A 36 -3.03 20.51 38.73
CA GLY A 36 -2.77 19.74 37.53
C GLY A 36 -2.47 18.26 37.64
N SER A 37 -3.06 17.54 38.61
CA SER A 37 -3.42 16.13 38.33
C SER A 37 -4.73 16.11 37.54
N GLY A 38 -4.76 16.83 36.42
CA GLY A 38 -5.76 16.57 35.40
C GLY A 38 -5.47 15.15 34.88
N SER A 39 -6.24 14.16 35.39
CA SER A 39 -6.33 12.88 34.73
C SER A 39 -6.57 13.16 33.26
N ALA A 40 -5.57 12.95 32.43
CA ALA A 40 -5.77 12.97 31.00
C ALA A 40 -6.87 11.93 30.74
N VAL A 41 -8.11 12.39 30.56
CA VAL A 41 -9.21 11.53 30.11
C VAL A 41 -8.71 10.97 28.79
N ALA A 42 -8.32 9.71 28.78
CA ALA A 42 -7.86 9.03 27.59
C ALA A 42 -8.93 9.26 26.52
N ALA A 43 -8.56 9.99 25.47
CA ALA A 43 -9.50 10.28 24.39
C ALA A 43 -10.07 8.95 23.89
N LYS A 44 -11.39 8.89 23.73
CA LYS A 44 -12.03 7.66 23.23
C LYS A 44 -11.38 7.26 21.89
N PRO A 45 -11.06 5.98 21.68
CA PRO A 45 -10.51 5.52 20.42
C PRO A 45 -11.37 5.96 19.23
N LEU A 46 -10.73 6.37 18.13
CA LEU A 46 -11.43 6.65 16.89
C LEU A 46 -12.07 5.35 16.39
N LYS A 47 -13.40 5.38 16.18
CA LYS A 47 -14.12 4.24 15.63
C LYS A 47 -13.96 4.21 14.11
N VAL A 48 -13.39 3.13 13.60
CA VAL A 48 -13.14 2.91 12.17
C VAL A 48 -13.82 1.61 11.76
N ALA A 49 -14.43 1.60 10.59
CA ALA A 49 -14.98 0.40 9.98
C ALA A 49 -14.46 0.20 8.58
N ALA A 50 -14.42 -1.07 8.13
CA ALA A 50 -14.25 -1.40 6.72
C ALA A 50 -15.43 -2.23 6.21
N VAL A 51 -15.75 -2.05 4.91
CA VAL A 51 -16.79 -2.82 4.22
C VAL A 51 -16.21 -3.35 2.92
N PHE A 52 -16.16 -4.66 2.80
CA PHE A 52 -15.56 -5.39 1.68
C PHE A 52 -16.60 -6.26 0.99
N ALA A 53 -16.60 -6.25 -0.35
CA ALA A 53 -17.46 -7.11 -1.15
C ALA A 53 -16.90 -8.54 -1.25
N THR A 54 -15.59 -8.71 -1.11
CA THR A 54 -14.89 -9.99 -1.21
C THR A 54 -14.44 -10.47 0.17
N PRO A 55 -13.90 -11.69 0.29
CA PRO A 55 -13.17 -12.12 1.48
C PRO A 55 -11.91 -11.26 1.70
N ILE A 56 -11.51 -11.09 2.95
CA ILE A 56 -10.30 -10.33 3.32
C ILE A 56 -8.98 -10.96 2.83
N GLU A 57 -9.01 -12.17 2.33
CA GLU A 57 -7.88 -12.85 1.67
C GLU A 57 -7.69 -12.39 0.21
N GLU A 58 -8.71 -11.77 -0.41
CA GLU A 58 -8.57 -11.19 -1.74
C GLU A 58 -7.52 -10.06 -1.70
N PRO A 59 -6.54 -10.04 -2.65
CA PRO A 59 -5.36 -9.18 -2.52
C PRO A 59 -5.65 -7.69 -2.33
N TRP A 60 -6.68 -7.14 -2.97
CA TRP A 60 -7.04 -5.74 -2.82
C TRP A 60 -7.59 -5.44 -1.41
N ASP A 61 -8.62 -6.17 -0.98
CA ASP A 61 -9.24 -5.97 0.33
C ASP A 61 -8.27 -6.32 1.46
N HIS A 62 -7.38 -7.32 1.23
CA HIS A 62 -6.32 -7.70 2.15
C HIS A 62 -5.41 -6.53 2.53
N GLN A 63 -4.94 -5.75 1.56
CA GLN A 63 -4.02 -4.64 1.83
C GLN A 63 -4.68 -3.53 2.67
N ILE A 64 -5.96 -3.26 2.42
CA ILE A 64 -6.73 -2.31 3.23
C ILE A 64 -6.89 -2.84 4.66
N HIS A 65 -7.28 -4.12 4.79
CA HIS A 65 -7.49 -4.78 6.08
C HIS A 65 -6.22 -4.79 6.94
N VAL A 66 -5.09 -5.22 6.37
CA VAL A 66 -3.78 -5.27 7.06
C VAL A 66 -3.36 -3.88 7.53
N ALA A 67 -3.50 -2.84 6.69
CA ALA A 67 -3.17 -1.48 7.08
C ALA A 67 -4.07 -0.94 8.21
N LEU A 68 -5.35 -1.34 8.25
CA LEU A 68 -6.27 -0.99 9.33
C LEU A 68 -5.98 -1.75 10.63
N LEU A 69 -5.54 -3.01 10.56
CA LEU A 69 -5.01 -3.74 11.71
C LEU A 69 -3.75 -3.05 12.27
N GLN A 70 -2.85 -2.63 11.40
CA GLN A 70 -1.67 -1.86 11.80
C GLN A 70 -2.05 -0.52 12.45
N ALA A 71 -3.09 0.16 11.94
CA ALA A 71 -3.61 1.39 12.55
C ALA A 71 -4.23 1.14 13.93
N LYS A 72 -4.88 -0.02 14.13
CA LYS A 72 -5.37 -0.43 15.44
C LYS A 72 -4.22 -0.54 16.45
N GLU A 73 -3.12 -1.16 16.06
CA GLU A 73 -1.96 -1.33 16.94
C GLU A 73 -1.19 -0.01 17.15
N LYS A 74 -0.86 0.70 16.05
CA LYS A 74 0.04 1.87 16.11
C LYS A 74 -0.67 3.17 16.44
N LEU A 75 -1.94 3.32 16.07
CA LEU A 75 -2.70 4.55 16.24
C LEU A 75 -3.84 4.42 17.25
N GLY A 76 -4.08 3.24 17.83
CA GLY A 76 -5.11 3.01 18.84
C GLY A 76 -6.53 3.28 18.34
N ILE A 77 -6.87 2.89 17.12
CA ILE A 77 -8.23 2.95 16.61
C ILE A 77 -9.08 1.77 17.11
N ASP A 78 -10.38 1.94 17.20
CA ASP A 78 -11.37 0.84 17.41
C ASP A 78 -11.82 0.40 16.00
N TYR A 79 -11.23 -0.69 15.49
CA TYR A 79 -11.44 -1.18 14.15
C TYR A 79 -12.35 -2.39 14.10
N LYS A 80 -13.35 -2.34 13.19
CA LYS A 80 -14.27 -3.43 12.86
C LYS A 80 -14.41 -3.53 11.36
N TRP A 81 -14.83 -4.71 10.86
CA TRP A 81 -15.09 -4.89 9.42
C TRP A 81 -16.27 -5.81 9.15
N SER A 82 -16.77 -5.74 7.92
CA SER A 82 -17.71 -6.69 7.33
C SER A 82 -17.14 -7.08 5.97
N GLU A 83 -17.07 -8.34 5.70
CA GLU A 83 -16.63 -8.93 4.44
C GLU A 83 -17.74 -9.76 3.79
N HIS A 84 -17.58 -10.19 2.52
CA HIS A 84 -18.63 -10.86 1.74
C HIS A 84 -19.94 -10.07 1.70
N VAL A 85 -19.86 -8.73 1.64
CA VAL A 85 -21.05 -7.90 1.61
C VAL A 85 -21.55 -7.78 0.18
N GLU A 86 -22.64 -8.43 -0.11
CA GLU A 86 -23.30 -8.35 -1.41
C GLU A 86 -23.73 -6.92 -1.73
N SER A 87 -23.72 -6.53 -3.02
CA SER A 87 -24.07 -5.17 -3.46
C SER A 87 -25.43 -4.70 -2.94
N ALA A 88 -26.41 -5.61 -2.82
CA ALA A 88 -27.74 -5.30 -2.28
C ALA A 88 -27.74 -4.95 -0.79
N ASP A 89 -26.76 -5.44 -0.03
CA ASP A 89 -26.62 -5.22 1.40
C ASP A 89 -25.70 -4.04 1.75
N PHE A 90 -24.92 -3.55 0.80
CA PHE A 90 -23.91 -2.54 1.03
C PHE A 90 -24.48 -1.28 1.69
N GLU A 91 -25.61 -0.76 1.19
CA GLU A 91 -26.28 0.40 1.76
C GLU A 91 -26.63 0.18 3.25
N ARG A 92 -27.18 -0.99 3.55
CA ARG A 92 -27.59 -1.35 4.91
C ARG A 92 -26.40 -1.38 5.87
N VAL A 93 -25.30 -2.03 5.46
CA VAL A 93 -24.08 -2.16 6.27
C VAL A 93 -23.42 -0.81 6.51
N LEU A 94 -23.26 0.02 5.45
CA LEU A 94 -22.70 1.37 5.57
C LEU A 94 -23.49 2.22 6.55
N ARG A 95 -24.84 2.20 6.45
CA ARG A 95 -25.75 2.94 7.36
C ARG A 95 -25.65 2.44 8.79
N GLN A 96 -25.51 1.14 8.99
CA GLN A 96 -25.35 0.54 10.30
C GLN A 96 -24.07 1.07 10.99
N TYR A 97 -22.93 1.08 10.28
CA TYR A 97 -21.70 1.65 10.81
C TYR A 97 -21.81 3.14 11.09
N ALA A 98 -22.33 3.92 10.13
CA ALA A 98 -22.44 5.36 10.28
C ALA A 98 -23.36 5.76 11.45
N ARG A 99 -24.51 5.09 11.64
CA ARG A 99 -25.42 5.30 12.79
C ARG A 99 -24.82 4.80 14.11
N GLY A 100 -23.93 3.81 14.04
CA GLY A 100 -23.21 3.25 15.22
C GLY A 100 -22.12 4.16 15.77
N GLY A 101 -21.97 5.37 15.19
CA GLY A 101 -20.97 6.36 15.61
C GLY A 101 -19.57 6.09 15.09
N THR A 102 -19.43 5.32 14.02
CA THR A 102 -18.16 5.21 13.25
C THR A 102 -17.81 6.56 12.68
N GLN A 103 -16.54 6.93 12.73
CA GLN A 103 -16.05 8.24 12.31
C GLN A 103 -15.30 8.17 10.96
N LEU A 104 -14.78 6.99 10.61
CA LEU A 104 -14.13 6.70 9.34
C LEU A 104 -14.60 5.35 8.83
N ILE A 105 -15.11 5.30 7.61
CA ILE A 105 -15.47 4.06 6.91
C ILE A 105 -14.60 3.95 5.67
N MET A 106 -13.96 2.79 5.50
CA MET A 106 -13.09 2.50 4.36
C MET A 106 -13.54 1.22 3.65
N GLY A 107 -13.08 0.99 2.44
CA GLY A 107 -13.34 -0.23 1.71
C GLY A 107 -13.18 -0.07 0.21
N ASP A 108 -13.68 -1.06 -0.51
CA ASP A 108 -13.81 -1.03 -1.97
C ASP A 108 -15.24 -0.65 -2.37
N ALA A 109 -15.36 0.33 -3.26
CA ALA A 109 -16.66 0.79 -3.75
C ALA A 109 -17.01 0.26 -5.14
N PHE A 110 -16.14 -0.50 -5.79
CA PHE A 110 -16.32 -0.91 -7.19
C PHE A 110 -17.72 -1.46 -7.50
N ALA A 111 -18.23 -2.37 -6.67
CA ALA A 111 -19.54 -3.00 -6.86
C ALA A 111 -20.73 -2.16 -6.33
N ALA A 112 -20.49 -1.08 -5.60
CA ALA A 112 -21.50 -0.34 -4.84
C ALA A 112 -21.22 1.16 -4.75
N GLU A 113 -20.51 1.75 -5.70
CA GLU A 113 -20.05 3.15 -5.63
C GLU A 113 -21.19 4.15 -5.50
N GLU A 114 -22.22 4.03 -6.32
CA GLU A 114 -23.36 4.96 -6.29
C GLU A 114 -24.05 4.98 -4.93
N VAL A 115 -24.27 3.81 -4.36
CA VAL A 115 -24.91 3.68 -3.04
C VAL A 115 -24.00 4.16 -1.91
N THR A 116 -22.70 3.93 -2.02
CA THR A 116 -21.71 4.41 -1.04
C THR A 116 -21.66 5.93 -1.03
N ARG A 117 -21.61 6.58 -2.19
CA ARG A 117 -21.68 8.05 -2.33
C ARG A 117 -23.00 8.63 -1.81
N LYS A 118 -24.11 7.96 -2.07
CA LYS A 118 -25.43 8.33 -1.55
C LYS A 118 -25.46 8.30 -0.01
N VAL A 119 -24.89 7.27 0.61
CA VAL A 119 -24.81 7.17 2.06
C VAL A 119 -23.86 8.23 2.64
N ALA A 120 -22.70 8.46 2.03
CA ALA A 120 -21.76 9.49 2.48
C ALA A 120 -22.40 10.88 2.57
N LYS A 121 -23.19 11.28 1.57
CA LYS A 121 -23.95 12.56 1.58
C LYS A 121 -24.91 12.69 2.76
N GLN A 122 -25.46 11.57 3.27
CA GLN A 122 -26.41 11.58 4.37
C GLN A 122 -25.74 11.59 5.75
N PHE A 123 -24.45 11.28 5.81
CA PHE A 123 -23.64 11.27 7.01
C PHE A 123 -22.40 12.19 6.90
N PRO A 124 -22.59 13.51 6.71
CA PRO A 124 -21.50 14.43 6.35
C PRO A 124 -20.42 14.59 7.44
N LYS A 125 -20.66 14.05 8.64
CA LYS A 125 -19.68 14.03 9.74
C LYS A 125 -18.85 12.74 9.82
N VAL A 126 -19.16 11.77 8.96
CA VAL A 126 -18.41 10.51 8.83
C VAL A 126 -17.49 10.63 7.62
N ALA A 127 -16.22 10.32 7.78
CA ALA A 127 -15.28 10.23 6.68
C ALA A 127 -15.49 8.91 5.92
N PHE A 128 -15.58 8.99 4.60
CA PHE A 128 -15.62 7.83 3.70
C PHE A 128 -14.38 7.85 2.82
N VAL A 129 -13.63 6.75 2.80
CA VAL A 129 -12.40 6.60 2.00
C VAL A 129 -12.47 5.27 1.27
N PHE A 130 -12.74 5.31 -0.04
CA PHE A 130 -13.06 4.12 -0.82
C PHE A 130 -12.18 4.00 -2.07
N GLY A 131 -11.81 2.74 -2.41
CA GLY A 131 -11.07 2.41 -3.62
C GLY A 131 -11.92 2.41 -4.88
N SER A 132 -11.26 2.55 -6.04
CA SER A 132 -11.84 2.43 -7.39
C SER A 132 -13.02 3.36 -7.68
N GLY A 133 -13.00 4.56 -7.16
CA GLY A 133 -14.09 5.52 -7.34
C GLY A 133 -13.77 6.60 -8.37
N GLY A 134 -14.83 7.22 -8.89
CA GLY A 134 -14.76 8.35 -9.81
C GLY A 134 -14.45 9.67 -9.08
N GLY A 135 -13.25 9.85 -8.53
CA GLY A 135 -12.80 11.08 -7.86
C GLY A 135 -13.48 11.39 -6.51
N PRO A 136 -12.91 12.28 -5.70
CA PRO A 136 -13.47 12.67 -4.43
C PRO A 136 -14.77 13.48 -4.57
N ALA A 137 -15.61 13.47 -3.53
CA ALA A 137 -16.84 14.25 -3.47
C ALA A 137 -17.04 14.87 -2.09
N ASP A 138 -17.17 16.21 -2.07
CA ASP A 138 -17.42 16.96 -0.84
C ASP A 138 -18.72 16.58 -0.15
N PRO A 139 -18.75 16.69 1.20
CA PRO A 139 -17.63 17.17 2.04
C PRO A 139 -16.72 16.04 2.55
N ASN A 140 -17.04 14.76 2.33
CA ASN A 140 -16.52 13.67 3.14
C ASN A 140 -16.22 12.35 2.41
N PHE A 141 -16.32 12.31 1.09
CA PHE A 141 -16.01 11.13 0.29
C PHE A 141 -14.66 11.29 -0.39
N SER A 142 -13.66 10.57 0.08
CA SER A 142 -12.33 10.47 -0.51
C SER A 142 -12.15 9.18 -1.30
N VAL A 143 -11.20 9.19 -2.22
CA VAL A 143 -10.85 8.03 -3.03
C VAL A 143 -9.38 7.68 -2.88
N PHE A 144 -9.05 6.43 -3.17
CA PHE A 144 -7.68 5.94 -3.36
C PHE A 144 -7.68 4.88 -4.47
N ASP A 145 -6.48 4.51 -4.92
CA ASP A 145 -6.32 3.48 -5.93
C ASP A 145 -4.92 2.84 -5.82
N ASN A 146 -4.74 1.64 -6.39
CA ASN A 146 -3.49 0.89 -6.38
C ASN A 146 -2.52 1.35 -7.49
N TRP A 147 -2.00 2.56 -7.41
CA TRP A 147 -0.99 3.04 -8.35
C TRP A 147 0.36 2.32 -8.16
N ILE A 148 0.37 0.98 -8.33
CA ILE A 148 1.54 0.12 -8.16
C ILE A 148 2.21 -0.26 -9.50
N HIS A 149 1.99 0.54 -10.55
CA HIS A 149 2.59 0.36 -11.85
C HIS A 149 4.12 0.51 -11.82
N GLU A 150 4.67 1.30 -10.90
CA GLU A 150 6.13 1.45 -10.76
C GLU A 150 6.83 0.13 -10.41
N PRO A 151 6.48 -0.58 -9.32
CA PRO A 151 7.07 -1.90 -9.06
C PRO A 151 6.63 -2.97 -10.08
N ALA A 152 5.45 -2.87 -10.72
CA ALA A 152 5.06 -3.76 -11.80
C ALA A 152 6.01 -3.64 -13.02
N TYR A 153 6.42 -2.42 -13.37
CA TYR A 153 7.44 -2.18 -14.39
C TYR A 153 8.79 -2.81 -14.01
N LEU A 154 9.23 -2.69 -12.75
CA LEU A 154 10.46 -3.34 -12.28
C LEU A 154 10.37 -4.87 -12.40
N CYS A 155 9.21 -5.46 -12.11
CA CYS A 155 8.94 -6.88 -12.34
C CYS A 155 9.05 -7.24 -13.82
N GLY A 156 8.59 -6.36 -14.70
CA GLY A 156 8.74 -6.51 -16.14
C GLY A 156 10.20 -6.59 -16.59
N LEU A 157 11.08 -5.74 -16.05
CA LEU A 157 12.53 -5.82 -16.34
C LEU A 157 13.09 -7.20 -15.99
N ILE A 158 12.69 -7.76 -14.84
CA ILE A 158 13.11 -9.09 -14.43
C ILE A 158 12.56 -10.13 -15.42
N ALA A 159 11.26 -10.09 -15.72
CA ALA A 159 10.64 -11.05 -16.63
C ALA A 159 11.30 -11.05 -18.02
N GLY A 160 11.60 -9.86 -18.57
CA GLY A 160 12.28 -9.72 -19.87
C GLY A 160 13.69 -10.30 -19.89
N LYS A 161 14.41 -10.29 -18.75
CA LYS A 161 15.73 -10.90 -18.60
C LYS A 161 15.68 -12.40 -18.31
N MET A 162 14.64 -12.87 -17.63
CA MET A 162 14.54 -14.25 -17.16
C MET A 162 13.84 -15.19 -18.13
N THR A 163 13.04 -14.68 -19.06
CA THR A 163 12.39 -15.52 -20.08
C THR A 163 13.40 -16.19 -21.01
N LYS A 164 13.13 -17.44 -21.35
CA LYS A 164 13.91 -18.24 -22.33
C LYS A 164 13.20 -18.33 -23.67
N THR A 165 11.87 -18.18 -23.70
CA THR A 165 11.04 -18.26 -24.89
C THR A 165 10.79 -16.92 -25.56
N ASN A 166 11.20 -15.82 -24.92
CA ASN A 166 10.82 -14.45 -25.24
C ASN A 166 9.30 -14.22 -25.19
N THR A 167 8.57 -15.03 -24.42
CA THR A 167 7.10 -14.89 -24.29
C THR A 167 6.73 -14.75 -22.84
N VAL A 168 6.20 -13.59 -22.48
CA VAL A 168 5.69 -13.31 -21.12
C VAL A 168 4.18 -13.21 -21.15
N GLY A 169 3.55 -13.60 -20.03
CA GLY A 169 2.10 -13.59 -19.91
C GLY A 169 1.60 -12.74 -18.76
N ALA A 170 0.32 -12.39 -18.82
CA ALA A 170 -0.44 -11.84 -17.72
C ALA A 170 -1.86 -12.42 -17.72
N VAL A 171 -2.29 -12.94 -16.60
CA VAL A 171 -3.69 -13.30 -16.38
C VAL A 171 -4.27 -12.33 -15.37
N ALA A 172 -5.27 -11.58 -15.82
CA ALA A 172 -5.80 -10.44 -15.12
C ALA A 172 -7.33 -10.50 -14.97
N ALA A 173 -7.88 -9.69 -14.06
CA ALA A 173 -9.30 -9.69 -13.73
C ALA A 173 -10.17 -9.23 -14.90
N MET A 174 -10.17 -7.95 -15.17
CA MET A 174 -11.03 -7.26 -16.12
C MET A 174 -10.23 -6.25 -16.94
N ASP A 175 -10.69 -5.98 -18.16
CA ASP A 175 -10.10 -4.90 -18.98
C ASP A 175 -10.66 -3.55 -18.54
N ILE A 176 -10.09 -3.04 -17.46
CA ILE A 176 -10.40 -1.71 -16.88
C ILE A 176 -9.10 -0.95 -16.62
N PRO A 177 -9.12 0.38 -16.56
CA PRO A 177 -7.95 1.24 -16.42
C PRO A 177 -6.99 0.81 -15.31
N GLU A 178 -7.52 0.50 -14.13
CA GLU A 178 -6.78 0.07 -12.95
C GLU A 178 -5.92 -1.18 -13.20
N VAL A 179 -6.50 -2.20 -13.83
CA VAL A 179 -5.81 -3.47 -14.14
C VAL A 179 -4.89 -3.30 -15.35
N ALA A 180 -5.37 -2.58 -16.38
CA ALA A 180 -4.64 -2.37 -17.61
C ALA A 180 -3.29 -1.69 -17.38
N ARG A 181 -3.24 -0.63 -16.54
CA ARG A 181 -1.98 0.08 -16.24
C ARG A 181 -0.91 -0.79 -15.60
N LEU A 182 -1.30 -1.79 -14.77
CA LEU A 182 -0.34 -2.71 -14.14
C LEU A 182 0.26 -3.66 -15.16
N VAL A 183 -0.59 -4.26 -16.01
CA VAL A 183 -0.17 -5.18 -17.06
C VAL A 183 0.68 -4.45 -18.11
N ASN A 184 0.28 -3.23 -18.50
CA ASN A 184 1.04 -2.42 -19.45
C ASN A 184 2.41 -2.00 -18.90
N ALA A 185 2.48 -1.61 -17.61
CA ALA A 185 3.75 -1.29 -16.98
C ALA A 185 4.68 -2.51 -16.90
N PHE A 186 4.16 -3.69 -16.56
CA PHE A 186 4.90 -4.94 -16.61
C PHE A 186 5.45 -5.21 -18.02
N TYR A 187 4.63 -5.07 -19.07
CA TYR A 187 5.10 -5.25 -20.45
C TYR A 187 6.08 -4.18 -20.91
N GLN A 188 5.93 -2.94 -20.46
CA GLN A 188 6.90 -1.89 -20.74
C GLN A 188 8.28 -2.26 -20.21
N GLY A 189 8.37 -2.70 -18.94
CA GLY A 189 9.62 -3.17 -18.36
C GLY A 189 10.20 -4.37 -19.10
N ALA A 190 9.36 -5.36 -19.44
CA ALA A 190 9.79 -6.55 -20.17
C ALA A 190 10.35 -6.20 -21.56
N LYS A 191 9.71 -5.31 -22.29
CA LYS A 191 10.16 -4.82 -23.60
C LYS A 191 11.44 -3.99 -23.50
N GLU A 192 11.61 -3.18 -22.46
CA GLU A 192 12.86 -2.42 -22.25
C GLU A 192 14.04 -3.37 -22.00
N ALA A 193 13.83 -4.41 -21.19
CA ALA A 193 14.87 -5.39 -20.89
C ALA A 193 15.16 -6.35 -22.05
N ASN A 194 14.18 -6.62 -22.91
CA ASN A 194 14.26 -7.51 -24.06
C ASN A 194 13.27 -7.07 -25.16
N PRO A 195 13.74 -6.36 -26.21
CA PRO A 195 12.87 -5.86 -27.30
C PRO A 195 12.10 -6.95 -28.07
N ASN A 196 12.57 -8.22 -28.01
CA ASN A 196 11.95 -9.35 -28.74
C ASN A 196 10.76 -9.98 -27.99
N ILE A 197 10.38 -9.45 -26.83
CA ILE A 197 9.29 -10.01 -26.02
C ILE A 197 7.99 -10.06 -26.83
N LYS A 198 7.34 -11.22 -26.76
CA LYS A 198 5.92 -11.43 -27.10
C LYS A 198 5.10 -11.42 -25.81
N ARG A 199 3.89 -10.87 -25.89
CA ARG A 199 3.00 -10.67 -24.76
C ARG A 199 1.73 -11.49 -24.91
N LYS A 200 1.24 -12.09 -23.85
CA LYS A 200 -0.03 -12.82 -23.84
C LYS A 200 -0.87 -12.31 -22.68
N THR A 201 -2.00 -11.69 -23.00
CA THR A 201 -2.94 -11.17 -21.99
C THR A 201 -4.24 -11.96 -22.02
N THR A 202 -4.74 -12.35 -20.85
CA THR A 202 -6.05 -12.96 -20.71
C THR A 202 -6.79 -12.33 -19.53
N PHE A 203 -7.95 -11.75 -19.79
CA PHE A 203 -8.88 -11.27 -18.78
C PHE A 203 -9.88 -12.36 -18.46
N ILE A 204 -10.06 -12.68 -17.16
CA ILE A 204 -10.97 -13.72 -16.72
C ILE A 204 -12.41 -13.24 -16.49
N GLY A 205 -12.63 -11.90 -16.47
CA GLY A 205 -13.95 -11.30 -16.25
C GLY A 205 -14.43 -11.39 -14.79
N SER A 206 -13.51 -11.61 -13.82
CA SER A 206 -13.81 -11.70 -12.40
C SER A 206 -12.62 -11.24 -11.57
N PHE A 207 -12.86 -10.59 -10.43
CA PHE A 207 -11.81 -10.27 -9.47
C PHE A 207 -11.44 -11.47 -8.58
N PHE A 208 -12.36 -12.43 -8.41
CA PHE A 208 -12.09 -13.61 -7.59
C PHE A 208 -12.69 -14.87 -8.23
N ASP A 209 -11.89 -15.54 -9.06
CA ASP A 209 -12.19 -16.84 -9.67
C ASP A 209 -10.87 -17.59 -9.91
N PRO A 210 -10.26 -18.16 -8.83
CA PRO A 210 -8.97 -18.88 -8.94
C PRO A 210 -8.98 -20.05 -9.94
N PRO A 211 -10.02 -20.89 -10.05
CA PRO A 211 -10.07 -21.95 -11.05
C PRO A 211 -9.96 -21.42 -12.48
N LYS A 212 -10.71 -20.36 -12.82
CA LYS A 212 -10.69 -19.75 -14.15
C LYS A 212 -9.35 -19.09 -14.46
N ALA A 213 -8.75 -18.42 -13.47
CA ALA A 213 -7.42 -17.83 -13.60
C ALA A 213 -6.35 -18.93 -13.83
N LYS A 214 -6.43 -20.05 -13.13
CA LYS A 214 -5.54 -21.19 -13.34
C LYS A 214 -5.68 -21.76 -14.74
N GLU A 215 -6.90 -21.95 -15.24
CA GLU A 215 -7.16 -22.43 -16.60
C GLU A 215 -6.56 -21.49 -17.65
N ALA A 216 -6.80 -20.18 -17.52
CA ALA A 216 -6.23 -19.17 -18.40
C ALA A 216 -4.68 -19.18 -18.40
N ALA A 217 -4.07 -19.34 -17.24
CA ALA A 217 -2.61 -19.44 -17.12
C ALA A 217 -2.07 -20.72 -17.81
N LEU A 218 -2.71 -21.86 -17.60
CA LEU A 218 -2.33 -23.11 -18.27
C LEU A 218 -2.40 -22.98 -19.79
N ALA A 219 -3.42 -22.29 -20.33
CA ALA A 219 -3.54 -22.03 -21.76
C ALA A 219 -2.40 -21.14 -22.29
N GLN A 220 -2.04 -20.09 -21.56
CA GLN A 220 -0.90 -19.22 -21.93
C GLN A 220 0.43 -19.97 -21.86
N ILE A 221 0.64 -20.83 -20.87
CA ILE A 221 1.84 -21.67 -20.74
C ILE A 221 1.95 -22.63 -21.92
N ALA A 222 0.84 -23.26 -22.30
CA ALA A 222 0.79 -24.12 -23.49
C ALA A 222 1.10 -23.34 -24.80
N ALA A 223 0.83 -22.03 -24.84
CA ALA A 223 1.18 -21.13 -25.94
C ALA A 223 2.60 -20.53 -25.85
N GLY A 224 3.45 -21.06 -24.94
CA GLY A 224 4.87 -20.75 -24.86
C GLY A 224 5.26 -19.69 -23.82
N VAL A 225 4.34 -19.24 -22.97
CA VAL A 225 4.67 -18.35 -21.83
C VAL A 225 5.54 -19.11 -20.83
N ASP A 226 6.66 -18.54 -20.43
CA ASP A 226 7.59 -19.10 -19.43
C ASP A 226 7.87 -18.17 -18.24
N VAL A 227 7.37 -16.91 -18.30
CA VAL A 227 7.28 -16.00 -17.16
C VAL A 227 5.89 -15.36 -17.17
N ILE A 228 5.14 -15.48 -16.08
CA ILE A 228 3.75 -15.02 -16.02
C ILE A 228 3.51 -14.06 -14.87
N PHE A 229 2.82 -12.94 -15.12
CA PHE A 229 2.33 -12.02 -14.11
C PHE A 229 1.00 -12.53 -13.57
N ALA A 230 1.03 -12.94 -12.31
CA ALA A 230 -0.12 -13.49 -11.60
C ALA A 230 -0.96 -12.33 -11.00
N GLU A 231 -1.63 -11.57 -11.86
CA GLU A 231 -2.49 -10.48 -11.40
C GLU A 231 -3.67 -11.03 -10.60
N ARG A 232 -4.05 -12.32 -10.78
CA ARG A 232 -5.11 -13.01 -10.03
C ARG A 232 -4.62 -14.31 -9.36
N PHE A 233 -5.33 -14.69 -8.28
CA PHE A 233 -5.12 -16.00 -7.63
C PHE A 233 -5.42 -17.14 -8.60
N GLY A 234 -4.70 -18.26 -8.46
CA GLY A 234 -4.77 -19.44 -9.33
C GLY A 234 -3.65 -19.50 -10.36
N VAL A 235 -3.05 -18.36 -10.71
CA VAL A 235 -1.97 -18.27 -11.72
C VAL A 235 -0.66 -18.86 -11.20
N ILE A 236 -0.31 -18.59 -9.95
CA ILE A 236 0.91 -19.10 -9.31
C ILE A 236 0.86 -20.63 -9.24
N GLU A 237 -0.30 -21.19 -8.94
CA GLU A 237 -0.52 -22.64 -8.90
C GLU A 237 -0.29 -23.29 -10.27
N ALA A 238 -0.76 -22.66 -11.36
CA ALA A 238 -0.50 -23.11 -12.72
C ALA A 238 0.99 -23.03 -13.07
N ALA A 239 1.65 -21.92 -12.72
CA ALA A 239 3.07 -21.72 -12.94
C ALA A 239 3.91 -22.76 -12.20
N LYS A 240 3.59 -23.04 -10.94
CA LYS A 240 4.22 -24.09 -10.11
C LYS A 240 4.03 -25.48 -10.73
N GLU A 241 2.80 -25.82 -11.16
CA GLU A 241 2.48 -27.09 -11.79
C GLU A 241 3.30 -27.34 -13.06
N LYS A 242 3.54 -26.30 -13.83
CA LYS A 242 4.26 -26.38 -15.12
C LYS A 242 5.74 -26.04 -15.02
N GLY A 243 6.24 -25.65 -13.85
CA GLY A 243 7.65 -25.36 -13.61
C GLY A 243 8.14 -24.09 -14.35
N ILE A 244 7.27 -23.12 -14.56
CA ILE A 244 7.63 -21.80 -15.11
C ILE A 244 7.77 -20.75 -14.00
N LEU A 245 8.24 -19.57 -14.35
CA LEU A 245 8.42 -18.47 -13.41
C LEU A 245 7.14 -17.63 -13.28
N ALA A 246 6.89 -17.11 -12.08
CA ALA A 246 5.78 -16.23 -11.79
C ALA A 246 6.24 -14.95 -11.09
N ILE A 247 5.50 -13.88 -11.38
CA ILE A 247 5.52 -12.61 -10.65
C ILE A 247 4.19 -12.52 -9.91
N SER A 248 4.22 -12.32 -8.59
CA SER A 248 3.01 -12.14 -7.77
C SER A 248 2.42 -10.73 -7.96
N ASN A 249 1.27 -10.44 -7.33
CA ASN A 249 0.62 -9.13 -7.38
C ASN A 249 0.09 -8.69 -6.02
N MET A 250 0.13 -7.40 -5.74
CA MET A 250 -0.38 -6.68 -4.57
C MET A 250 0.22 -7.08 -3.22
N SER A 251 0.67 -8.30 -3.05
CA SER A 251 1.29 -8.80 -1.82
C SER A 251 2.47 -9.71 -2.14
N ASP A 252 3.34 -9.93 -1.16
CA ASP A 252 4.38 -10.95 -1.25
C ASP A 252 3.74 -12.33 -1.13
N GLN A 253 3.72 -13.07 -2.24
CA GLN A 253 3.15 -14.41 -2.33
C GLN A 253 4.22 -15.50 -2.54
N SER A 254 5.48 -15.19 -2.21
CA SER A 254 6.62 -16.11 -2.39
C SER A 254 6.43 -17.43 -1.66
N GLU A 255 5.76 -17.43 -0.50
CA GLU A 255 5.50 -18.65 0.29
C GLU A 255 4.60 -19.67 -0.41
N LEU A 256 3.73 -19.25 -1.35
CA LEU A 256 2.86 -20.16 -2.11
C LEU A 256 3.67 -21.08 -3.01
N ALA A 257 4.77 -20.58 -3.57
CA ALA A 257 5.64 -21.33 -4.47
C ALA A 257 7.06 -20.71 -4.49
N PRO A 258 7.91 -20.97 -3.47
CA PRO A 258 9.21 -20.30 -3.30
C PRO A 258 10.19 -20.48 -4.47
N ASP A 259 10.08 -21.58 -5.22
CA ASP A 259 10.92 -21.84 -6.39
C ASP A 259 10.32 -21.33 -7.71
N THR A 260 9.11 -20.78 -7.68
CA THR A 260 8.34 -20.30 -8.83
C THR A 260 8.20 -18.80 -8.82
N VAL A 261 7.82 -18.22 -7.68
CA VAL A 261 7.61 -16.77 -7.51
C VAL A 261 8.95 -16.09 -7.28
N ILE A 262 9.35 -15.24 -8.23
CA ILE A 262 10.60 -14.49 -8.13
C ILE A 262 10.43 -13.29 -7.16
N THR A 263 9.38 -12.53 -7.35
CA THR A 263 9.03 -11.30 -6.64
C THR A 263 7.62 -10.87 -7.10
N GLY A 264 7.19 -9.67 -6.71
CA GLY A 264 5.97 -9.04 -7.20
C GLY A 264 5.85 -7.58 -6.76
N PRO A 265 5.01 -6.77 -7.42
CA PRO A 265 4.63 -5.47 -6.90
C PRO A 265 3.80 -5.65 -5.64
N VAL A 266 4.18 -4.98 -4.56
CA VAL A 266 3.42 -4.95 -3.30
C VAL A 266 2.76 -3.60 -3.16
N TRP A 267 1.48 -3.60 -2.80
CA TRP A 267 0.75 -2.42 -2.42
C TRP A 267 0.73 -2.28 -0.91
N ASP A 268 1.15 -1.13 -0.39
CA ASP A 268 1.13 -0.84 1.03
C ASP A 268 0.12 0.29 1.31
N MET A 269 -1.01 -0.06 1.90
CA MET A 269 -2.07 0.89 2.24
C MET A 269 -1.78 1.68 3.52
N TRP A 270 -0.65 1.40 4.20
CA TRP A 270 -0.32 2.10 5.44
C TRP A 270 -0.26 3.62 5.30
N PRO A 271 0.43 4.22 4.29
CA PRO A 271 0.47 5.67 4.12
C PRO A 271 -0.92 6.30 3.98
N THR A 272 -1.80 5.69 3.18
CA THR A 272 -3.19 6.14 2.98
C THR A 272 -4.00 6.05 4.27
N VAL A 273 -4.00 4.91 4.94
CA VAL A 273 -4.74 4.70 6.20
C VAL A 273 -4.22 5.64 7.29
N GLN A 274 -2.90 5.79 7.41
CA GLN A 274 -2.29 6.70 8.38
C GLN A 274 -2.72 8.15 8.14
N ALA A 275 -2.72 8.61 6.88
CA ALA A 275 -3.12 9.95 6.50
C ALA A 275 -4.60 10.20 6.83
N ALA A 276 -5.50 9.29 6.42
CA ALA A 276 -6.93 9.38 6.68
C ALA A 276 -7.23 9.43 8.19
N VAL A 277 -6.67 8.47 8.96
CA VAL A 277 -6.85 8.41 10.42
C VAL A 277 -6.35 9.68 11.12
N LYS A 278 -5.18 10.21 10.70
CA LYS A 278 -4.63 11.45 11.28
C LYS A 278 -5.53 12.65 10.99
N GLN A 279 -6.04 12.80 9.77
CA GLN A 279 -6.94 13.89 9.40
C GLN A 279 -8.26 13.82 10.20
N VAL A 280 -8.86 12.66 10.33
CA VAL A 280 -10.10 12.48 11.11
C VAL A 280 -9.87 12.75 12.60
N LYS A 281 -8.78 12.25 13.19
CA LYS A 281 -8.43 12.55 14.59
C LYS A 281 -8.20 14.03 14.86
N ALA A 282 -7.64 14.75 13.89
CA ALA A 282 -7.40 16.19 13.99
C ALA A 282 -8.67 17.04 13.74
N GLY A 283 -9.78 16.43 13.34
CA GLY A 283 -10.99 17.16 12.92
C GLY A 283 -10.81 17.97 11.63
N ALA A 284 -9.80 17.63 10.82
CA ALA A 284 -9.40 18.34 9.61
C ALA A 284 -9.62 17.51 8.33
N TYR A 285 -10.45 16.49 8.41
CA TYR A 285 -10.75 15.64 7.25
C TYR A 285 -11.58 16.41 6.22
N THR A 286 -11.14 16.34 4.98
CA THR A 286 -11.84 16.83 3.79
C THR A 286 -11.74 15.79 2.69
N ALA A 287 -12.72 15.79 1.79
CA ALA A 287 -12.69 14.92 0.62
C ALA A 287 -11.41 15.13 -0.20
N SER A 288 -10.69 14.06 -0.49
CA SER A 288 -9.37 14.11 -1.15
C SER A 288 -9.13 12.85 -1.98
N ASP A 289 -8.28 12.95 -2.97
CA ASP A 289 -7.71 11.81 -3.65
C ASP A 289 -6.41 11.37 -2.96
N PHE A 290 -6.42 10.19 -2.39
CA PHE A 290 -5.25 9.58 -1.74
C PHE A 290 -4.42 8.71 -2.70
N GLY A 291 -4.75 8.62 -3.98
CA GLY A 291 -4.07 7.75 -4.95
C GLY A 291 -2.55 7.94 -4.98
N ALA A 292 -2.08 9.17 -4.86
CA ALA A 292 -0.64 9.46 -4.83
C ALA A 292 0.13 8.79 -3.67
N PHE A 293 -0.54 8.35 -2.61
CA PHE A 293 0.11 7.61 -1.52
C PHE A 293 0.53 6.20 -1.93
N SER A 294 0.00 5.65 -3.03
CA SER A 294 0.39 4.33 -3.56
C SER A 294 1.73 4.33 -4.30
N PHE A 295 2.30 5.48 -4.66
CA PHE A 295 3.59 5.53 -5.35
C PHE A 295 4.75 5.07 -4.45
N MET A 296 5.81 4.47 -5.08
CA MET A 296 7.01 4.01 -4.38
C MET A 296 7.68 5.11 -3.56
N ALA A 297 7.79 6.32 -4.10
CA ALA A 297 8.37 7.46 -3.40
C ALA A 297 7.59 7.92 -2.16
N LYS A 298 6.33 7.46 -2.00
CA LYS A 298 5.48 7.71 -0.82
C LYS A 298 5.44 6.53 0.15
N GLY A 299 6.12 5.43 -0.19
CA GLY A 299 6.12 4.20 0.59
C GLY A 299 4.83 3.38 0.47
N GLY A 300 3.97 3.70 -0.50
CA GLY A 300 2.71 2.98 -0.73
C GLY A 300 2.83 1.82 -1.70
N SER A 301 3.99 1.61 -2.28
CA SER A 301 4.30 0.39 -3.03
C SER A 301 5.80 0.11 -3.03
N TYR A 302 6.14 -1.14 -3.26
CA TYR A 302 7.53 -1.58 -3.36
C TYR A 302 7.61 -2.92 -4.10
N LEU A 303 8.84 -3.29 -4.50
CA LEU A 303 9.13 -4.62 -5.03
C LEU A 303 9.31 -5.60 -3.86
N ALA A 304 8.57 -6.71 -3.85
CA ALA A 304 8.72 -7.74 -2.83
C ALA A 304 10.17 -8.25 -2.76
N PRO A 305 10.67 -8.64 -1.58
CA PRO A 305 12.00 -9.25 -1.46
C PRO A 305 12.16 -10.46 -2.37
N PHE A 306 13.36 -10.68 -2.87
CA PHE A 306 13.64 -11.83 -3.74
C PHE A 306 13.72 -13.16 -2.98
N HIS A 307 13.81 -13.14 -1.65
CA HIS A 307 13.92 -14.34 -0.81
C HIS A 307 14.97 -15.34 -1.36
N GLY A 308 14.59 -16.59 -1.56
CA GLY A 308 15.48 -17.62 -2.14
C GLY A 308 15.94 -17.36 -3.58
N TRP A 309 15.30 -16.43 -4.28
CA TRP A 309 15.71 -15.97 -5.61
C TRP A 309 16.87 -14.99 -5.58
N ASP A 310 17.18 -14.37 -4.44
CA ASP A 310 18.31 -13.42 -4.38
C ASP A 310 19.64 -14.05 -4.81
N ALA A 311 19.86 -15.32 -4.46
CA ALA A 311 21.03 -16.09 -4.89
C ALA A 311 20.93 -16.62 -6.33
N LYS A 312 19.72 -16.75 -6.89
CA LYS A 312 19.47 -17.31 -8.21
C LYS A 312 19.42 -16.27 -9.33
N LEU A 313 19.05 -15.03 -9.00
CA LEU A 313 19.00 -13.94 -9.98
C LEU A 313 20.40 -13.52 -10.40
N PRO A 314 20.65 -13.35 -11.72
CA PRO A 314 21.90 -12.80 -12.22
C PRO A 314 22.21 -11.42 -11.62
N ALA A 315 23.50 -11.16 -11.36
CA ALA A 315 23.91 -9.92 -10.71
C ALA A 315 23.60 -8.67 -11.56
N ASP A 316 23.67 -8.79 -12.89
CA ASP A 316 23.31 -7.73 -13.84
C ASP A 316 21.81 -7.41 -13.83
N VAL A 317 20.95 -8.42 -13.64
CA VAL A 317 19.49 -8.23 -13.48
C VAL A 317 19.20 -7.49 -12.19
N LYS A 318 19.79 -7.91 -11.07
CA LYS A 318 19.65 -7.21 -9.78
C LYS A 318 20.11 -5.76 -9.87
N LYS A 319 21.27 -5.52 -10.53
CA LYS A 319 21.78 -4.17 -10.74
C LYS A 319 20.84 -3.32 -11.61
N LEU A 320 20.34 -3.87 -12.71
CA LEU A 320 19.38 -3.17 -13.58
C LEU A 320 18.15 -2.71 -12.81
N VAL A 321 17.56 -3.60 -12.01
CA VAL A 321 16.38 -3.30 -11.19
C VAL A 321 16.68 -2.25 -10.13
N ALA A 322 17.80 -2.38 -9.42
CA ALA A 322 18.19 -1.44 -8.37
C ALA A 322 18.47 -0.03 -8.94
N ASP A 323 19.20 0.06 -10.05
CA ASP A 323 19.47 1.34 -10.71
C ASP A 323 18.17 2.02 -11.17
N LYS A 324 17.27 1.25 -11.79
CA LYS A 324 15.98 1.79 -12.25
C LYS A 324 15.09 2.20 -11.08
N GLN A 325 15.03 1.39 -10.04
CA GLN A 325 14.30 1.74 -8.82
C GLN A 325 14.80 3.05 -8.20
N ALA A 326 16.11 3.26 -8.16
CA ALA A 326 16.68 4.51 -7.65
C ALA A 326 16.19 5.72 -8.44
N THR A 327 16.13 5.62 -9.78
CA THR A 327 15.63 6.71 -10.64
C THR A 327 14.12 6.94 -10.53
N ILE A 328 13.35 5.92 -10.20
CA ILE A 328 11.91 6.06 -9.88
C ILE A 328 11.75 6.81 -8.55
N LEU A 329 12.50 6.40 -7.52
CA LEU A 329 12.41 6.98 -6.19
C LEU A 329 12.85 8.45 -6.12
N ASP A 330 13.87 8.83 -6.88
CA ASP A 330 14.34 10.24 -6.96
C ASP A 330 13.55 11.09 -7.96
N GLY A 331 12.64 10.47 -8.76
CA GLY A 331 11.75 11.12 -9.70
C GLY A 331 12.41 11.50 -11.04
N SER A 332 13.66 11.08 -11.30
CA SER A 332 14.35 11.30 -12.59
C SER A 332 13.82 10.40 -13.70
N PHE A 333 13.19 9.29 -13.35
CA PHE A 333 12.45 8.44 -14.28
C PHE A 333 11.00 8.26 -13.80
N ARG A 334 10.06 8.31 -14.75
CA ARG A 334 8.64 8.02 -14.49
C ARG A 334 8.19 6.90 -15.41
N VAL A 335 7.59 5.87 -14.82
CA VAL A 335 6.93 4.81 -15.56
C VAL A 335 5.73 5.41 -16.29
N ASN A 336 5.59 5.11 -17.58
CA ASN A 336 4.43 5.57 -18.34
C ASN A 336 3.15 4.86 -17.83
N VAL A 337 2.12 5.63 -17.62
CA VAL A 337 0.78 5.10 -17.28
C VAL A 337 0.01 4.92 -18.59
N ASP A 338 -0.26 3.66 -18.93
CA ASP A 338 -1.07 3.29 -20.08
C ASP A 338 -2.24 2.45 -19.59
N GLU A 339 -3.43 3.00 -19.69
CA GLU A 339 -4.70 2.41 -19.24
C GLU A 339 -5.53 1.82 -20.40
N ASN A 340 -4.96 1.77 -21.60
CA ASN A 340 -5.59 1.07 -22.73
C ASN A 340 -5.48 -0.45 -22.54
N THR A 341 -6.36 -1.18 -23.23
CA THR A 341 -6.31 -2.66 -23.27
C THR A 341 -4.89 -3.15 -23.55
N PRO A 342 -4.29 -3.95 -22.63
CA PRO A 342 -2.96 -4.49 -22.85
C PRO A 342 -2.88 -5.39 -24.08
N PRO A 343 -1.80 -5.30 -24.84
CA PRO A 343 -1.64 -6.08 -26.07
C PRO A 343 -1.46 -7.56 -25.82
N SER A 344 -1.92 -8.38 -26.79
CA SER A 344 -1.65 -9.81 -26.87
C SER A 344 -1.13 -10.12 -28.28
N ASP A 345 0.16 -10.50 -28.39
CA ASP A 345 0.87 -10.75 -29.66
C ASP A 345 0.67 -12.17 -30.19
#